data_2553f13e16dd9720268f14b2457342d4
#
_entry.id   2553f13e16dd9720268f14b2457342d4
#
_cell.length_a   1.000
_cell.length_b   1.000
_cell.length_c   1.000
_cell.angle_alpha   90.00
_cell.angle_beta   90.00
_cell.angle_gamma   90.00
#
_symmetry.space_group_name_H-M   'P 1'
#
loop_
_entity.id
_entity.type
_entity.pdbx_description
1 polymer ?
#
loop_
_entity_poly.entity_id
_entity_poly.type
_entity_poly.pdbx_seq_one_letter_code
_entity_poly.pdbx_strand_id
1 'polypeptide(L)'
;MLKHIPETYEIIGKIGSGKSGDVYKAYHKNLRTYVVLKKVKTELRNLVNNRAEVDVLKNLRHSGLPQVYDFLEVDGDVYTVMTFVEGNSFGQYLDSGREFEEKSVIIWARQICATLCYMHEQKPPIVHGDLKPENIMLRPDGNICLIDFNISASLDGGDAWVTGYPNGYAAPEQIEAMRYNQNELDSSHWKKADPRSDLYRLGATLYHLLCGKKPAVDEDGYACLLYTSRNIWIMKH
;
A
#
# COMPACT_ATOMS: atom_id res chain seq x y z
N MET A 1 14.98 7.90 18.06
CA MET A 1 14.53 6.82 18.92
C MET A 1 13.26 7.29 19.61
N LEU A 2 12.19 6.53 19.56
CA LEU A 2 10.91 6.85 20.21
C LEU A 2 11.14 6.84 21.74
N LYS A 3 11.02 7.99 22.40
CA LYS A 3 11.44 8.13 23.81
C LYS A 3 10.37 7.70 24.83
N HIS A 4 9.09 7.77 24.48
CA HIS A 4 7.98 7.51 25.40
C HIS A 4 7.05 6.40 24.90
N ILE A 5 7.64 5.38 24.27
CA ILE A 5 6.85 4.23 23.84
C ILE A 5 6.46 3.38 25.07
N PRO A 6 5.22 2.82 25.13
CA PRO A 6 4.82 1.95 26.23
C PRO A 6 5.80 0.77 26.40
N GLU A 7 6.09 0.39 27.65
CA GLU A 7 7.00 -0.72 27.98
C GLU A 7 6.61 -2.08 27.39
N THR A 8 5.37 -2.19 26.93
CA THR A 8 4.85 -3.35 26.19
C THR A 8 5.58 -3.59 24.86
N TYR A 9 6.19 -2.54 24.29
CA TYR A 9 6.89 -2.60 23.00
C TYR A 9 8.40 -2.44 23.21
N GLU A 10 9.16 -3.36 22.65
CA GLU A 10 10.61 -3.28 22.56
C GLU A 10 10.99 -2.95 21.11
N ILE A 11 11.53 -1.76 20.87
CA ILE A 11 11.94 -1.32 19.53
C ILE A 11 13.20 -2.07 19.12
N ILE A 12 13.08 -2.85 18.04
CA ILE A 12 14.22 -3.57 17.45
C ILE A 12 15.01 -2.66 16.52
N GLY A 13 14.31 -1.84 15.71
CA GLY A 13 14.96 -0.90 14.81
C GLY A 13 14.01 -0.25 13.83
N LYS A 14 14.51 0.78 13.14
CA LYS A 14 13.82 1.43 12.04
C LYS A 14 14.03 0.59 10.78
N ILE A 15 12.93 0.18 10.13
CA ILE A 15 12.96 -0.69 8.95
C ILE A 15 12.55 0.03 7.68
N GLY A 16 12.02 1.24 7.78
CA GLY A 16 11.65 2.07 6.64
C GLY A 16 11.53 3.54 7.00
N SER A 17 11.74 4.40 6.01
CA SER A 17 11.52 5.83 6.08
C SER A 17 11.15 6.33 4.70
N GLY A 18 10.10 7.09 4.57
CA GLY A 18 9.66 7.61 3.29
C GLY A 18 8.50 8.59 3.39
N LYS A 19 7.86 8.84 2.25
CA LYS A 19 6.68 9.73 2.17
C LYS A 19 5.52 9.23 3.05
N SER A 20 5.45 7.93 3.34
CA SER A 20 4.44 7.31 4.19
C SER A 20 4.75 7.41 5.70
N GLY A 21 5.88 8.01 6.09
CA GLY A 21 6.33 8.13 7.46
C GLY A 21 7.43 7.14 7.84
N ASP A 22 7.78 7.15 9.11
CA ASP A 22 8.77 6.25 9.69
C ASP A 22 8.12 4.93 10.10
N VAL A 23 8.81 3.82 9.81
CA VAL A 23 8.36 2.46 10.09
C VAL A 23 9.38 1.76 10.98
N TYR A 24 8.93 1.25 12.12
CA TYR A 24 9.76 0.56 13.09
C TYR A 24 9.32 -0.88 13.27
N LYS A 25 10.28 -1.81 13.36
CA LYS A 25 10.03 -3.16 13.85
C LYS A 25 10.14 -3.14 15.37
N ALA A 26 9.19 -3.75 16.05
CA ALA A 26 9.19 -3.89 17.50
C ALA A 26 8.74 -5.29 17.91
N TYR A 27 9.10 -5.71 19.13
CA TYR A 27 8.57 -6.91 19.76
C TYR A 27 7.47 -6.51 20.76
N HIS A 28 6.29 -7.08 20.59
CA HIS A 28 5.16 -6.86 21.48
C HIS A 28 5.18 -7.92 22.59
N LYS A 29 5.60 -7.54 23.80
CA LYS A 29 5.86 -8.47 24.92
C LYS A 29 4.63 -9.30 25.32
N ASN A 30 3.44 -8.67 25.38
CA ASN A 30 2.22 -9.36 25.80
C ASN A 30 1.70 -10.32 24.71
N LEU A 31 1.78 -9.95 23.43
CA LEU A 31 1.39 -10.82 22.33
C LEU A 31 2.50 -11.81 21.94
N ARG A 32 3.72 -11.63 22.45
CA ARG A 32 4.91 -12.45 22.15
C ARG A 32 5.17 -12.58 20.65
N THR A 33 5.03 -11.48 19.92
CA THR A 33 5.20 -11.46 18.47
C THR A 33 5.85 -10.17 18.00
N TYR A 34 6.42 -10.19 16.80
CA TYR A 34 6.92 -8.99 16.16
C TYR A 34 5.78 -8.20 15.54
N VAL A 35 5.85 -6.88 15.69
CA VAL A 35 4.90 -5.93 15.14
C VAL A 35 5.63 -4.82 14.38
N VAL A 36 4.89 -4.13 13.54
CA VAL A 36 5.29 -2.89 12.89
C VAL A 36 4.59 -1.73 13.57
N LEU A 37 5.36 -0.69 13.90
CA LEU A 37 4.85 0.61 14.29
C LEU A 37 5.07 1.56 13.11
N LYS A 38 4.00 1.95 12.44
CA LYS A 38 4.04 2.86 11.29
C LYS A 38 3.48 4.22 11.72
N LYS A 39 4.30 5.28 11.59
CA LYS A 39 3.86 6.65 11.88
C LYS A 39 2.72 7.05 10.93
N VAL A 40 1.62 7.52 11.48
CA VAL A 40 0.50 8.08 10.73
C VAL A 40 0.83 9.53 10.39
N LYS A 41 0.55 9.96 9.16
CA LYS A 41 0.75 11.35 8.75
C LYS A 41 -0.09 12.30 9.61
N THR A 42 0.44 13.51 9.81
CA THR A 42 -0.18 14.53 10.67
C THR A 42 -1.59 14.91 10.24
N GLU A 43 -1.83 14.92 8.92
CA GLU A 43 -3.14 15.19 8.31
C GLU A 43 -4.21 14.15 8.70
N LEU A 44 -3.78 12.95 9.09
CA LEU A 44 -4.63 11.83 9.45
C LEU A 44 -4.88 11.68 10.95
N ARG A 45 -4.31 12.57 11.77
CA ARG A 45 -4.47 12.50 13.24
C ARG A 45 -5.94 12.66 13.66
N ASN A 46 -6.70 13.48 12.95
CA ASN A 46 -8.13 13.67 13.24
C ASN A 46 -8.95 12.41 12.94
N LEU A 47 -8.52 11.59 11.98
CA LEU A 47 -9.17 10.33 11.64
C LEU A 47 -8.99 9.27 12.74
N VAL A 48 -7.82 9.22 13.36
CA VAL A 48 -7.54 8.27 14.45
C VAL A 48 -8.38 8.56 15.70
N ASN A 49 -8.86 9.80 15.85
CA ASN A 49 -9.78 10.17 16.93
C ASN A 49 -11.22 9.68 16.68
N ASN A 50 -11.54 9.24 15.45
CA ASN A 50 -12.83 8.64 15.14
C ASN A 50 -12.80 7.14 15.42
N ARG A 51 -13.38 6.71 16.54
CA ARG A 51 -13.41 5.31 16.97
C ARG A 51 -13.99 4.37 15.93
N ALA A 52 -15.01 4.79 15.17
CA ALA A 52 -15.64 3.95 14.16
C ALA A 52 -14.66 3.57 13.04
N GLU A 53 -13.78 4.46 12.67
CA GLU A 53 -12.77 4.26 11.62
C GLU A 53 -11.66 3.31 12.08
N VAL A 54 -11.18 3.52 13.30
CA VAL A 54 -10.21 2.63 13.96
C VAL A 54 -10.75 1.22 14.04
N ASP A 55 -12.04 1.06 14.40
CA ASP A 55 -12.69 -0.24 14.52
C ASP A 55 -12.82 -0.95 13.17
N VAL A 56 -13.09 -0.25 12.07
CA VAL A 56 -13.10 -0.86 10.73
C VAL A 56 -11.75 -1.48 10.42
N LEU A 57 -10.65 -0.77 10.67
CA LEU A 57 -9.31 -1.27 10.40
C LEU A 57 -8.89 -2.41 11.32
N LYS A 58 -9.24 -2.32 12.61
CA LYS A 58 -8.98 -3.40 13.57
C LYS A 58 -9.76 -4.66 13.25
N ASN A 59 -10.89 -4.54 12.56
CA ASN A 59 -11.75 -5.66 12.18
C ASN A 59 -11.42 -6.28 10.83
N LEU A 60 -10.52 -5.69 10.03
CA LEU A 60 -10.07 -6.33 8.79
C LEU A 60 -9.38 -7.66 9.09
N ARG A 61 -9.89 -8.73 8.48
CA ARG A 61 -9.39 -10.10 8.62
C ARG A 61 -9.27 -10.76 7.26
N HIS A 62 -8.08 -10.72 6.67
CA HIS A 62 -7.78 -11.40 5.42
C HIS A 62 -6.32 -11.85 5.40
N SER A 63 -6.04 -13.04 4.90
CA SER A 63 -4.66 -13.60 4.87
C SER A 63 -3.68 -12.76 4.04
N GLY A 64 -4.18 -12.01 3.08
CA GLY A 64 -3.41 -11.09 2.24
C GLY A 64 -3.22 -9.69 2.82
N LEU A 65 -3.63 -9.42 4.07
CA LEU A 65 -3.48 -8.14 4.76
C LEU A 65 -2.79 -8.30 6.11
N PRO A 66 -1.96 -7.34 6.55
CA PRO A 66 -1.49 -7.31 7.92
C PRO A 66 -2.65 -6.99 8.86
N GLN A 67 -2.69 -7.67 10.00
CA GLN A 67 -3.67 -7.38 11.05
C GLN A 67 -3.28 -6.09 11.76
N VAL A 68 -4.19 -5.13 11.85
CA VAL A 68 -4.06 -3.96 12.71
C VAL A 68 -4.45 -4.35 14.14
N TYR A 69 -3.56 -4.12 15.09
CA TYR A 69 -3.79 -4.43 16.51
C TYR A 69 -4.23 -3.21 17.28
N ASP A 70 -3.56 -2.07 17.08
CA ASP A 70 -3.79 -0.86 17.85
C ASP A 70 -3.30 0.40 17.16
N PHE A 71 -3.62 1.53 17.78
CA PHE A 71 -3.05 2.85 17.48
C PHE A 71 -2.45 3.42 18.76
N LEU A 72 -1.21 3.92 18.66
CA LEU A 72 -0.48 4.49 19.78
C LEU A 72 -0.19 5.95 19.52
N GLU A 73 -0.42 6.79 20.52
CA GLU A 73 0.09 8.16 20.53
C GLU A 73 1.41 8.18 21.32
N VAL A 74 2.49 8.63 20.68
CA VAL A 74 3.82 8.70 21.25
C VAL A 74 4.45 10.03 20.85
N ASP A 75 4.84 10.85 21.83
CA ASP A 75 5.48 12.17 21.61
C ASP A 75 4.66 13.10 20.69
N GLY A 76 3.32 13.03 20.75
CA GLY A 76 2.40 13.80 19.91
C GLY A 76 2.25 13.28 18.48
N ASP A 77 2.86 12.15 18.13
CA ASP A 77 2.68 11.44 16.88
C ASP A 77 1.82 10.19 17.07
N VAL A 78 1.03 9.85 16.06
CA VAL A 78 0.22 8.63 16.06
C VAL A 78 0.91 7.54 15.25
N TYR A 79 0.90 6.33 15.79
CA TYR A 79 1.45 5.13 15.16
C TYR A 79 0.39 4.05 15.05
N THR A 80 0.27 3.43 13.88
CA THR A 80 -0.50 2.20 13.72
C THR A 80 0.38 1.03 14.14
N VAL A 81 -0.16 0.14 14.97
CA VAL A 81 0.48 -1.13 15.36
C VAL A 81 -0.14 -2.25 14.56
N MET A 82 0.67 -2.96 13.78
CA MET A 82 0.20 -4.04 12.91
C MET A 82 1.15 -5.22 12.88
N THR A 83 0.70 -6.35 12.32
CA THR A 83 1.52 -7.54 12.12
C THR A 83 2.80 -7.19 11.36
N PHE A 84 3.95 -7.67 11.86
CA PHE A 84 5.18 -7.70 11.06
C PHE A 84 5.07 -8.82 10.03
N VAL A 85 5.11 -8.48 8.76
CA VAL A 85 5.08 -9.44 7.64
C VAL A 85 6.51 -9.85 7.32
N GLU A 86 6.82 -11.14 7.48
CA GLU A 86 8.12 -11.70 7.12
C GLU A 86 8.24 -11.85 5.60
N GLY A 87 9.48 -11.79 5.10
CA GLY A 87 9.81 -11.91 3.67
C GLY A 87 10.35 -10.62 3.08
N ASN A 88 10.41 -10.56 1.77
CA ASN A 88 10.82 -9.40 1.01
C ASN A 88 9.68 -8.91 0.11
N SER A 89 9.66 -7.60 -0.18
CA SER A 89 8.73 -7.09 -1.19
C SER A 89 9.14 -7.53 -2.59
N PHE A 90 8.18 -7.55 -3.51
CA PHE A 90 8.51 -7.76 -4.92
C PHE A 90 9.46 -6.68 -5.46
N GLY A 91 9.36 -5.45 -4.93
CA GLY A 91 10.31 -4.38 -5.27
C GLY A 91 11.74 -4.78 -4.92
N GLN A 92 12.00 -5.26 -3.71
CA GLN A 92 13.32 -5.73 -3.28
C GLN A 92 13.85 -6.87 -4.15
N TYR A 93 12.98 -7.80 -4.56
CA TYR A 93 13.37 -8.88 -5.47
C TYR A 93 13.72 -8.36 -6.86
N LEU A 94 12.93 -7.45 -7.42
CA LEU A 94 13.21 -6.83 -8.72
C LEU A 94 14.51 -6.01 -8.68
N ASP A 95 14.75 -5.25 -7.62
CA ASP A 95 15.98 -4.47 -7.41
C ASP A 95 17.23 -5.38 -7.33
N SER A 96 17.05 -6.61 -6.83
CA SER A 96 18.12 -7.63 -6.82
C SER A 96 18.30 -8.35 -8.16
N GLY A 97 17.53 -8.00 -9.20
CA GLY A 97 17.57 -8.62 -10.51
C GLY A 97 16.86 -9.97 -10.59
N ARG A 98 16.01 -10.31 -9.62
CA ARG A 98 15.25 -11.57 -9.64
C ARG A 98 14.17 -11.53 -10.70
N GLU A 99 14.15 -12.53 -11.56
CA GLU A 99 13.07 -12.80 -12.49
C GLU A 99 12.05 -13.76 -11.87
N PHE A 100 10.79 -13.67 -12.32
CA PHE A 100 9.69 -14.50 -11.82
C PHE A 100 9.09 -15.33 -12.95
N GLU A 101 8.78 -16.58 -12.64
CA GLU A 101 8.06 -17.44 -13.55
C GLU A 101 6.60 -16.99 -13.71
N GLU A 102 6.09 -16.99 -14.93
CA GLU A 102 4.70 -16.61 -15.25
C GLU A 102 3.68 -17.34 -14.39
N LYS A 103 3.87 -18.66 -14.17
CA LYS A 103 2.99 -19.47 -13.31
C LYS A 103 2.89 -18.92 -11.89
N SER A 104 4.02 -18.52 -11.31
CA SER A 104 4.06 -17.92 -9.96
C SER A 104 3.34 -16.57 -9.94
N VAL A 105 3.59 -15.73 -10.95
CA VAL A 105 2.93 -14.42 -11.06
C VAL A 105 1.41 -14.57 -11.17
N ILE A 106 0.90 -15.57 -11.92
CA ILE A 106 -0.54 -15.85 -12.02
C ILE A 106 -1.12 -16.26 -10.65
N ILE A 107 -0.41 -17.08 -9.88
CA ILE A 107 -0.86 -17.48 -8.53
C ILE A 107 -0.96 -16.23 -7.62
N TRP A 108 0.07 -15.39 -7.61
CA TRP A 108 0.08 -14.16 -6.81
C TRP A 108 -0.96 -13.15 -7.28
N ALA A 109 -1.17 -13.02 -8.59
CA ALA A 109 -2.23 -12.17 -9.15
C ALA A 109 -3.62 -12.57 -8.61
N ARG A 110 -3.93 -13.87 -8.54
CA ARG A 110 -5.17 -14.38 -7.94
C ARG A 110 -5.30 -14.01 -6.47
N GLN A 111 -4.23 -14.13 -5.69
CA GLN A 111 -4.21 -13.76 -4.27
C GLN A 111 -4.42 -12.25 -4.09
N ILE A 112 -3.77 -11.43 -4.93
CA ILE A 112 -3.95 -9.97 -4.91
C ILE A 112 -5.40 -9.62 -5.24
N CYS A 113 -5.98 -10.19 -6.31
CA CYS A 113 -7.38 -9.96 -6.67
C CYS A 113 -8.33 -10.34 -5.52
N ALA A 114 -8.14 -11.50 -4.88
CA ALA A 114 -8.96 -11.91 -3.73
C ALA A 114 -8.86 -10.91 -2.58
N THR A 115 -7.65 -10.40 -2.29
CA THR A 115 -7.43 -9.39 -1.24
C THR A 115 -8.10 -8.06 -1.59
N LEU A 116 -7.97 -7.60 -2.85
CA LEU A 116 -8.62 -6.37 -3.31
C LEU A 116 -10.15 -6.50 -3.29
N CYS A 117 -10.72 -7.63 -3.74
CA CYS A 117 -12.16 -7.88 -3.64
C CYS A 117 -12.63 -7.76 -2.19
N TYR A 118 -11.94 -8.41 -1.25
CA TYR A 118 -12.27 -8.31 0.17
C TYR A 118 -12.23 -6.85 0.67
N MET A 119 -11.23 -6.06 0.26
CA MET A 119 -11.12 -4.65 0.65
C MET A 119 -12.25 -3.80 0.04
N HIS A 120 -12.55 -4.01 -1.24
CA HIS A 120 -13.58 -3.23 -1.95
C HIS A 120 -15.00 -3.57 -1.49
N GLU A 121 -15.25 -4.76 -0.93
CA GLU A 121 -16.53 -5.19 -0.37
C GLU A 121 -16.80 -4.63 1.04
N GLN A 122 -15.81 -4.00 1.69
CA GLN A 122 -16.03 -3.36 2.98
C GLN A 122 -17.02 -2.20 2.88
N LYS A 123 -17.57 -1.80 4.02
CA LYS A 123 -18.53 -0.68 4.10
C LYS A 123 -18.04 0.34 5.13
N PRO A 124 -17.49 1.47 4.70
CA PRO A 124 -17.25 1.89 3.29
C PRO A 124 -16.16 1.05 2.59
N PRO A 125 -16.15 1.03 1.23
CA PRO A 125 -15.10 0.34 0.46
C PRO A 125 -13.71 0.87 0.80
N ILE A 126 -12.75 -0.06 0.94
CA ILE A 126 -11.34 0.28 1.20
C ILE A 126 -10.56 0.16 -0.10
N VAL A 127 -9.99 1.26 -0.57
CA VAL A 127 -9.12 1.30 -1.74
C VAL A 127 -7.66 1.23 -1.29
N HIS A 128 -6.86 0.36 -1.91
CA HIS A 128 -5.43 0.28 -1.61
C HIS A 128 -4.71 1.58 -2.02
N GLY A 129 -4.97 2.06 -3.23
CA GLY A 129 -4.56 3.36 -3.75
C GLY A 129 -3.07 3.51 -4.08
N ASP A 130 -2.20 2.61 -3.60
CA ASP A 130 -0.75 2.60 -3.89
C ASP A 130 -0.20 1.19 -4.16
N LEU A 131 -0.97 0.37 -4.91
CA LEU A 131 -0.50 -0.97 -5.29
C LEU A 131 0.68 -0.87 -6.25
N LYS A 132 1.80 -1.50 -5.86
CA LYS A 132 3.06 -1.56 -6.62
C LYS A 132 3.95 -2.65 -6.02
N PRO A 133 5.03 -3.10 -6.71
CA PRO A 133 5.89 -4.19 -6.22
C PRO A 133 6.46 -3.95 -4.81
N GLU A 134 6.76 -2.71 -4.45
CA GLU A 134 7.30 -2.36 -3.14
C GLU A 134 6.31 -2.60 -1.99
N ASN A 135 5.00 -2.56 -2.31
CA ASN A 135 3.90 -2.70 -1.34
C ASN A 135 3.29 -4.10 -1.32
N ILE A 136 3.93 -5.09 -1.96
CA ILE A 136 3.50 -6.49 -1.96
C ILE A 136 4.64 -7.34 -1.40
N MET A 137 4.45 -7.87 -0.21
CA MET A 137 5.39 -8.78 0.44
C MET A 137 5.17 -10.21 -0.05
N LEU A 138 6.24 -10.90 -0.45
CA LEU A 138 6.25 -12.34 -0.66
C LEU A 138 6.77 -13.01 0.61
N ARG A 139 5.90 -13.74 1.28
CA ARG A 139 6.20 -14.44 2.53
C ARG A 139 6.97 -15.74 2.28
N PRO A 140 7.66 -16.29 3.32
CA PRO A 140 8.38 -17.55 3.20
C PRO A 140 7.50 -18.74 2.80
N ASP A 141 6.21 -18.70 3.10
CA ASP A 141 5.20 -19.70 2.71
C ASP A 141 4.76 -19.62 1.24
N GLY A 142 5.30 -18.67 0.47
CA GLY A 142 4.97 -18.44 -0.93
C GLY A 142 3.70 -17.62 -1.16
N ASN A 143 3.00 -17.21 -0.11
CA ASN A 143 1.82 -16.35 -0.21
C ASN A 143 2.19 -14.86 -0.17
N ILE A 144 1.32 -14.01 -0.72
CA ILE A 144 1.52 -12.57 -0.69
C ILE A 144 0.80 -11.91 0.50
N CYS A 145 1.28 -10.72 0.84
CA CYS A 145 0.60 -9.81 1.76
C CYS A 145 0.72 -8.39 1.23
N LEU A 146 -0.41 -7.69 1.05
CA LEU A 146 -0.45 -6.29 0.64
C LEU A 146 -0.17 -5.43 1.87
N ILE A 147 0.84 -4.58 1.78
CA ILE A 147 1.20 -3.63 2.84
C ILE A 147 0.98 -2.20 2.35
N ASP A 148 0.95 -1.26 3.28
CA ASP A 148 0.88 0.17 2.97
C ASP A 148 -0.37 0.59 2.17
N PHE A 149 -1.51 -0.11 2.37
CA PHE A 149 -2.78 0.38 1.84
C PHE A 149 -3.15 1.72 2.49
N ASN A 150 -3.76 2.58 1.68
CA ASN A 150 -4.05 3.95 2.07
C ASN A 150 -5.32 3.99 2.93
N ILE A 151 -5.14 3.87 4.23
CA ILE A 151 -6.21 3.83 5.22
C ILE A 151 -7.11 5.08 5.14
N SER A 152 -6.51 6.23 4.87
CA SER A 152 -7.21 7.50 4.82
C SER A 152 -8.15 7.67 3.63
N ALA A 153 -7.91 6.96 2.51
CA ALA A 153 -8.81 6.98 1.35
C ALA A 153 -10.17 6.40 1.66
N SER A 154 -10.23 5.53 2.64
CA SER A 154 -11.39 4.68 2.88
C SER A 154 -12.43 5.31 3.78
N LEU A 155 -12.01 6.18 4.69
CA LEU A 155 -12.81 6.46 5.87
C LEU A 155 -13.58 7.77 5.81
N ASP A 156 -13.09 8.81 5.18
CA ASP A 156 -13.72 10.13 5.25
C ASP A 156 -14.02 10.77 3.89
N GLY A 157 -13.74 10.07 2.82
CA GLY A 157 -13.91 10.63 1.48
C GLY A 157 -13.16 11.95 1.26
N GLY A 158 -12.32 12.34 2.18
CA GLY A 158 -11.54 13.56 2.16
C GLY A 158 -10.15 13.27 1.66
N ASP A 159 -9.14 13.15 2.32
CA ASP A 159 -7.77 13.48 1.94
C ASP A 159 -6.85 12.32 1.53
N ALA A 160 -7.38 11.20 1.12
CA ALA A 160 -6.59 10.05 0.69
C ALA A 160 -6.04 10.20 -0.72
N TRP A 161 -5.31 11.20 -0.90
CA TRP A 161 -4.94 11.69 -2.19
C TRP A 161 -3.58 11.20 -2.58
N VAL A 162 -3.50 10.87 -3.82
CA VAL A 162 -2.29 10.59 -4.56
C VAL A 162 -1.21 11.60 -4.20
N THR A 163 -0.54 11.38 -3.09
CA THR A 163 0.62 12.17 -2.66
C THR A 163 1.88 11.56 -3.23
N GLY A 164 2.03 11.62 -4.55
CA GLY A 164 3.24 11.12 -5.19
C GLY A 164 3.19 11.30 -6.69
N TYR A 165 4.32 11.60 -7.28
CA TYR A 165 4.44 11.67 -8.73
C TYR A 165 4.02 10.33 -9.36
N PRO A 166 3.34 10.37 -10.53
CA PRO A 166 3.01 9.17 -11.26
C PRO A 166 4.31 8.45 -11.62
N ASN A 167 4.51 7.28 -11.04
CA ASN A 167 5.73 6.53 -11.23
C ASN A 167 5.49 5.24 -12.02
N GLY A 168 4.60 5.30 -13.01
CA GLY A 168 4.28 4.21 -13.91
C GLY A 168 3.25 3.21 -13.39
N TYR A 169 2.71 3.42 -12.18
CA TYR A 169 1.65 2.57 -11.62
C TYR A 169 0.33 3.31 -11.39
N ALA A 170 0.36 4.65 -11.29
CA ALA A 170 -0.83 5.43 -11.01
C ALA A 170 -1.86 5.30 -12.13
N ALA A 171 -3.11 5.08 -11.79
CA ALA A 171 -4.21 5.06 -12.73
C ALA A 171 -4.48 6.47 -13.30
N PRO A 172 -4.97 6.58 -14.55
CA PRO A 172 -5.25 7.86 -15.17
C PRO A 172 -6.11 8.78 -14.30
N GLU A 173 -7.18 8.25 -13.72
CA GLU A 173 -8.08 9.01 -12.84
C GLU A 173 -7.37 9.49 -11.56
N GLN A 174 -6.34 8.78 -11.09
CA GLN A 174 -5.55 9.24 -9.95
C GLN A 174 -4.65 10.42 -10.33
N ILE A 175 -4.06 10.39 -11.52
CA ILE A 175 -3.24 11.49 -12.06
C ILE A 175 -4.10 12.74 -12.25
N GLU A 176 -5.27 12.58 -12.86
CA GLU A 176 -6.24 13.67 -13.04
C GLU A 176 -6.73 14.24 -11.71
N ALA A 177 -7.07 13.36 -10.76
CA ALA A 177 -7.48 13.78 -9.42
C ALA A 177 -6.39 14.58 -8.71
N MET A 178 -5.12 14.13 -8.81
CA MET A 178 -3.99 14.85 -8.24
C MET A 178 -3.83 16.24 -8.84
N ARG A 179 -3.91 16.36 -10.19
CA ARG A 179 -3.81 17.65 -10.88
C ARG A 179 -4.96 18.58 -10.50
N TYR A 180 -6.18 18.06 -10.40
CA TYR A 180 -7.35 18.81 -9.97
C TYR A 180 -7.17 19.31 -8.54
N ASN A 181 -6.81 18.42 -7.60
CA ASN A 181 -6.71 18.73 -6.18
C ASN A 181 -5.57 19.72 -5.86
N GLN A 182 -4.47 19.71 -6.65
CA GLN A 182 -3.39 20.70 -6.51
C GLN A 182 -3.84 22.13 -6.83
N ASN A 183 -4.89 22.30 -7.64
CA ASN A 183 -5.42 23.59 -8.07
C ASN A 183 -6.67 24.00 -7.29
N GLU A 184 -7.27 23.07 -6.51
CA GLU A 184 -8.50 23.30 -5.74
C GLU A 184 -8.14 23.59 -4.28
N LEU A 185 -8.51 24.79 -3.81
CA LEU A 185 -8.24 25.24 -2.45
C LEU A 185 -9.19 24.64 -1.41
N ASP A 186 -10.38 24.22 -1.84
CA ASP A 186 -11.41 23.64 -0.97
C ASP A 186 -11.37 22.11 -1.06
N SER A 187 -10.88 21.47 -0.01
CA SER A 187 -10.77 20.01 0.06
C SER A 187 -12.11 19.27 -0.03
N SER A 188 -13.23 19.94 0.24
CA SER A 188 -14.57 19.35 0.11
C SER A 188 -14.92 18.96 -1.34
N HIS A 189 -14.26 19.57 -2.32
CA HIS A 189 -14.44 19.31 -3.76
C HIS A 189 -13.42 18.31 -4.32
N TRP A 190 -12.50 17.81 -3.53
CA TRP A 190 -11.47 16.92 -4.02
C TRP A 190 -12.04 15.59 -4.52
N LYS A 191 -11.44 15.07 -5.59
CA LYS A 191 -11.82 13.80 -6.18
C LYS A 191 -11.32 12.64 -5.33
N LYS A 192 -12.17 11.66 -5.09
CA LYS A 192 -11.91 10.49 -4.24
C LYS A 192 -11.23 9.37 -5.01
N ALA A 193 -10.55 8.49 -4.27
CA ALA A 193 -10.02 7.25 -4.81
C ALA A 193 -11.15 6.32 -5.30
N ASP A 194 -10.91 5.65 -6.41
CA ASP A 194 -11.83 4.70 -7.02
C ASP A 194 -11.26 3.28 -6.90
N PRO A 195 -12.03 2.27 -6.47
CA PRO A 195 -11.60 0.87 -6.44
C PRO A 195 -11.02 0.37 -7.77
N ARG A 196 -11.50 0.90 -8.91
CA ARG A 196 -10.97 0.55 -10.24
C ARG A 196 -9.52 0.98 -10.44
N SER A 197 -9.06 2.00 -9.75
CA SER A 197 -7.66 2.42 -9.77
C SER A 197 -6.71 1.31 -9.28
N ASP A 198 -7.16 0.48 -8.32
CA ASP A 198 -6.36 -0.66 -7.86
C ASP A 198 -6.20 -1.72 -8.96
N LEU A 199 -7.20 -1.92 -9.82
CA LEU A 199 -7.12 -2.86 -10.95
C LEU A 199 -6.11 -2.38 -12.01
N TYR A 200 -6.10 -1.08 -12.31
CA TYR A 200 -5.08 -0.50 -13.20
C TYR A 200 -3.68 -0.70 -12.62
N ARG A 201 -3.50 -0.37 -11.33
CA ARG A 201 -2.23 -0.54 -10.62
C ARG A 201 -1.78 -2.00 -10.56
N LEU A 202 -2.73 -2.93 -10.41
CA LEU A 202 -2.45 -4.37 -10.52
C LEU A 202 -1.88 -4.72 -11.89
N GLY A 203 -2.51 -4.26 -12.98
CA GLY A 203 -2.03 -4.47 -14.34
C GLY A 203 -0.59 -3.95 -14.53
N ALA A 204 -0.30 -2.73 -14.08
CA ALA A 204 1.03 -2.14 -14.13
C ALA A 204 2.07 -2.93 -13.28
N THR A 205 1.64 -3.42 -12.13
CA THR A 205 2.47 -4.25 -11.24
C THR A 205 2.80 -5.60 -11.88
N LEU A 206 1.80 -6.31 -12.41
CA LEU A 206 1.98 -7.59 -13.09
C LEU A 206 2.88 -7.45 -14.33
N TYR A 207 2.71 -6.36 -15.09
CA TYR A 207 3.62 -6.04 -16.18
C TYR A 207 5.07 -5.98 -15.69
N HIS A 208 5.35 -5.23 -14.60
CA HIS A 208 6.69 -5.12 -14.05
C HIS A 208 7.26 -6.47 -13.58
N LEU A 209 6.44 -7.29 -12.90
CA LEU A 209 6.86 -8.62 -12.45
C LEU A 209 7.20 -9.58 -13.61
N LEU A 210 6.45 -9.50 -14.72
CA LEU A 210 6.65 -10.37 -15.90
C LEU A 210 7.79 -9.91 -16.80
N CYS A 211 7.98 -8.59 -16.93
CA CYS A 211 8.94 -8.02 -17.87
C CYS A 211 10.28 -7.63 -17.21
N GLY A 212 10.35 -7.62 -15.87
CA GLY A 212 11.51 -7.12 -15.13
C GLY A 212 11.75 -5.63 -15.32
N LYS A 213 10.83 -4.90 -15.97
CA LYS A 213 10.96 -3.48 -16.28
C LYS A 213 9.72 -2.73 -15.84
N LYS A 214 9.95 -1.62 -15.17
CA LYS A 214 8.90 -0.70 -14.77
C LYS A 214 8.17 -0.16 -16.01
N PRO A 215 6.83 0.04 -15.96
CA PRO A 215 6.10 0.69 -17.04
C PRO A 215 6.71 2.05 -17.38
N ALA A 216 6.97 2.30 -18.67
CA ALA A 216 7.36 3.62 -19.13
C ALA A 216 6.20 4.60 -18.94
N VAL A 217 6.52 5.87 -18.75
CA VAL A 217 5.53 6.94 -18.65
C VAL A 217 5.75 7.95 -19.76
N ASP A 218 4.66 8.55 -20.23
CA ASP A 218 4.70 9.68 -21.14
C ASP A 218 5.03 11.00 -20.42
N GLU A 219 5.06 12.10 -21.17
CA GLU A 219 5.34 13.45 -20.64
C GLU A 219 4.30 13.89 -19.59
N ASP A 220 3.09 13.37 -19.70
CA ASP A 220 2.00 13.60 -18.77
C ASP A 220 1.99 12.65 -17.56
N GLY A 221 2.91 11.67 -17.52
CA GLY A 221 3.04 10.72 -16.43
C GLY A 221 2.10 9.52 -16.49
N TYR A 222 1.38 9.32 -17.60
CA TYR A 222 0.56 8.13 -17.81
C TYR A 222 1.43 6.93 -18.21
N ALA A 223 1.11 5.77 -17.66
CA ALA A 223 1.84 4.55 -18.03
C ALA A 223 1.50 4.08 -19.43
N CYS A 224 2.54 3.81 -20.23
CA CYS A 224 2.42 3.34 -21.62
C CYS A 224 2.19 1.82 -21.68
N LEU A 225 1.23 1.29 -20.94
CA LEU A 225 0.96 -0.16 -20.86
C LEU A 225 0.52 -0.78 -22.19
N LEU A 226 -0.20 -0.01 -23.04
CA LEU A 226 -0.69 -0.50 -24.34
C LEU A 226 0.44 -0.68 -25.37
N TYR A 227 1.50 0.11 -25.27
CA TYR A 227 2.63 0.01 -26.22
C TYR A 227 3.49 -1.23 -25.95
N THR A 228 3.53 -1.66 -24.70
CA THR A 228 4.37 -2.77 -24.24
C THR A 228 3.70 -4.13 -24.40
N SER A 229 2.36 -4.21 -24.37
CA SER A 229 1.65 -5.45 -24.63
C SER A 229 1.87 -6.00 -26.06
N ARG A 230 2.10 -5.12 -27.05
CA ARG A 230 2.48 -5.52 -28.40
C ARG A 230 3.90 -6.09 -28.49
N ASN A 231 4.84 -5.58 -27.70
CA ASN A 231 6.23 -6.03 -27.73
C ASN A 231 6.45 -7.34 -26.97
N ILE A 232 5.64 -7.66 -25.97
CA ILE A 232 5.67 -8.96 -25.28
C ILE A 232 5.21 -10.08 -26.21
N TRP A 233 4.25 -9.81 -27.09
CA TRP A 233 3.76 -10.79 -28.07
C TRP A 233 4.79 -11.08 -29.18
N ILE A 234 5.59 -10.09 -29.55
CA ILE A 234 6.61 -10.23 -30.60
C ILE A 234 7.87 -10.94 -30.09
N MET A 235 8.17 -10.93 -28.78
CA MET A 235 9.34 -11.61 -28.22
C MET A 235 9.11 -13.09 -27.87
N LYS A 236 7.89 -13.61 -27.98
CA LYS A 236 7.57 -15.04 -27.72
C LYS A 236 7.27 -15.86 -28.99
N HIS A 237 7.49 -15.31 -30.18
CA HIS A 237 7.46 -15.96 -31.48
C HIS A 237 8.64 -15.46 -32.30
#